data_7a15ae87d4cbe41bbc2234d57b678401
#
_entry.id   7a15ae87d4cbe41bbc2234d57b678401
#
_cell.length_a   1.000
_cell.length_b   1.000
_cell.length_c   1.000
_cell.angle_alpha   90.00
_cell.angle_beta   90.00
_cell.angle_gamma   90.00
#
_symmetry.space_group_name_H-M   'P 1'
#
loop_
_entity.id
_entity.type
_entity.pdbx_description
1 polymer ?
#
loop_
_entity_poly.entity_id
_entity_poly.type
_entity_poly.pdbx_seq_one_letter_code
_entity_poly.pdbx_strand_id
1 'polypeptide(L)'
;MPIEDSSVPWPQELSPYLPVARIMVPRQLAWSEARSLAIDDGMSFSPWHGITDHRPIGSIMRVRKVAYEQSAKFRADRNGQRMLEPESLDHLPA
;
A
#
# COMPACT_ATOMS: atom_id res chain seq x y z
N MET A 1 20.26 14.89 -0.59
CA MET A 1 20.12 13.57 -1.23
C MET A 1 19.21 13.68 -2.43
N PRO A 2 19.56 13.12 -3.59
CA PRO A 2 18.71 13.19 -4.77
C PRO A 2 17.49 12.28 -4.59
N ILE A 3 16.29 12.87 -4.60
CA ILE A 3 15.02 12.15 -4.45
C ILE A 3 14.53 11.62 -5.81
N GLU A 4 14.81 12.34 -6.87
CA GLU A 4 14.32 12.04 -8.22
C GLU A 4 15.16 11.03 -9.00
N ASP A 5 16.40 10.82 -8.60
CA ASP A 5 17.31 9.88 -9.24
C ASP A 5 17.45 8.60 -8.41
N SER A 6 16.69 7.58 -8.77
CA SER A 6 16.70 6.29 -8.07
C SER A 6 17.96 5.44 -8.34
N SER A 7 18.84 5.85 -9.25
CA SER A 7 20.10 5.15 -9.51
C SER A 7 21.20 5.55 -8.52
N VAL A 8 21.01 6.64 -7.79
CA VAL A 8 21.98 7.15 -6.83
C VAL A 8 21.71 6.57 -5.44
N PRO A 9 22.63 5.79 -4.85
CA PRO A 9 22.47 5.29 -3.49
C PRO A 9 22.54 6.43 -2.48
N TRP A 10 21.83 6.28 -1.39
CA TRP A 10 21.88 7.20 -0.24
C TRP A 10 22.78 6.60 0.84
N PRO A 11 24.01 7.10 1.00
CA PRO A 11 24.90 6.60 2.06
C PRO A 11 24.29 6.82 3.43
N GLN A 12 24.36 5.80 4.28
CA GLN A 12 23.77 5.86 5.63
C GLN A 12 24.41 6.94 6.50
N GLU A 13 25.67 7.26 6.25
CA GLU A 13 26.41 8.32 6.97
C GLU A 13 25.81 9.70 6.72
N LEU A 14 25.23 9.92 5.53
CA LEU A 14 24.63 11.20 5.14
C LEU A 14 23.11 11.20 5.28
N SER A 15 22.50 10.02 5.29
CA SER A 15 21.06 9.84 5.40
C SER A 15 20.75 8.65 6.31
N PRO A 16 20.93 8.80 7.64
CA PRO A 16 20.77 7.70 8.58
C PRO A 16 19.32 7.22 8.69
N TYR A 17 19.15 5.92 8.94
CA TYR A 17 17.85 5.37 9.28
C TYR A 17 17.44 5.82 10.68
N LEU A 18 16.25 6.37 10.78
CA LEU A 18 15.67 6.80 12.05
C LEU A 18 14.42 5.98 12.35
N PRO A 19 14.25 5.46 13.58
CA PRO A 19 13.01 4.80 13.96
C PRO A 19 11.89 5.83 14.05
N VAL A 20 10.84 5.66 13.27
CA VAL A 20 9.69 6.58 13.22
C VAL A 20 8.41 5.98 13.77
N ALA A 21 8.32 4.64 13.79
CA ALA A 21 7.16 3.93 14.28
C ALA A 21 7.49 2.47 14.58
N ARG A 22 6.61 1.82 15.33
CA ARG A 22 6.65 0.37 15.57
C ARG A 22 5.32 -0.23 15.16
N ILE A 23 5.35 -1.19 14.26
CA ILE A 23 4.18 -1.97 13.88
C ILE A 23 4.16 -3.24 14.72
N MET A 24 3.05 -3.51 15.41
CA MET A 24 2.87 -4.72 16.19
C MET A 24 1.73 -5.54 15.59
N VAL A 25 2.03 -6.77 15.20
CA VAL A 25 1.05 -7.72 14.67
C VAL A 25 0.86 -8.83 15.70
N PRO A 26 -0.22 -8.80 16.50
CA PRO A 26 -0.48 -9.86 17.47
C PRO A 26 -0.84 -11.15 16.76
N ARG A 27 -0.71 -12.28 17.50
CA ARG A 27 -1.10 -13.59 16.99
C ARG A 27 -2.58 -13.58 16.60
N GLN A 28 -2.86 -13.93 15.35
CA GLN A 28 -4.21 -13.94 14.80
C GLN A 28 -4.29 -14.90 13.61
N LEU A 29 -5.50 -15.17 13.14
CA LEU A 29 -5.70 -15.90 11.90
C LEU A 29 -5.15 -15.06 10.74
N ALA A 30 -4.12 -15.59 10.07
CA ALA A 30 -3.43 -14.85 9.01
C ALA A 30 -4.22 -14.88 7.69
N TRP A 31 -4.87 -16.00 7.40
CA TRP A 31 -5.58 -16.19 6.13
C TRP A 31 -6.87 -16.99 6.34
N SER A 32 -7.90 -16.63 5.59
CA SER A 32 -9.10 -17.44 5.35
C SER A 32 -9.61 -17.10 3.96
N GLU A 33 -10.41 -17.98 3.37
CA GLU A 33 -11.03 -17.71 2.07
C GLU A 33 -11.89 -16.43 2.11
N ALA A 34 -12.66 -16.25 3.18
CA ALA A 34 -13.48 -15.06 3.35
C ALA A 34 -12.64 -13.77 3.44
N ARG A 35 -11.51 -13.81 4.13
CA ARG A 35 -10.58 -12.67 4.20
C ARG A 35 -9.92 -12.39 2.85
N SER A 36 -9.53 -13.42 2.12
CA SER A 36 -8.94 -13.28 0.78
C SER A 36 -9.92 -12.60 -0.18
N LEU A 37 -11.17 -13.03 -0.20
CA LEU A 37 -12.19 -12.39 -1.03
C LEU A 37 -12.45 -10.93 -0.63
N ALA A 38 -12.51 -10.64 0.66
CA ALA A 38 -12.79 -9.29 1.15
C ALA A 38 -11.62 -8.33 0.97
N ILE A 39 -10.39 -8.79 1.21
CA ILE A 39 -9.20 -7.94 1.25
C ILE A 39 -8.42 -8.02 -0.06
N ASP A 40 -8.01 -9.22 -0.48
CA ASP A 40 -7.15 -9.37 -1.65
C ASP A 40 -7.89 -9.02 -2.93
N ASP A 41 -9.14 -9.45 -3.05
CA ASP A 41 -9.94 -9.22 -4.24
C ASP A 41 -10.84 -7.97 -4.15
N GLY A 42 -11.26 -7.60 -2.95
CA GLY A 42 -12.23 -6.51 -2.73
C GLY A 42 -11.62 -5.15 -2.45
N MET A 43 -10.35 -5.08 -2.03
CA MET A 43 -9.68 -3.84 -1.71
C MET A 43 -8.56 -3.53 -2.68
N SER A 44 -8.16 -2.26 -2.74
CA SER A 44 -7.00 -1.83 -3.51
C SER A 44 -5.94 -1.22 -2.59
N PHE A 45 -4.69 -1.41 -2.94
CA PHE A 45 -3.56 -0.76 -2.29
C PHE A 45 -3.04 0.38 -3.17
N SER A 46 -2.74 1.51 -2.56
CA SER A 46 -1.98 2.57 -3.20
C SER A 46 -1.04 3.22 -2.19
N PRO A 47 0.24 3.44 -2.53
CA PRO A 47 1.14 4.21 -1.67
C PRO A 47 0.64 5.64 -1.41
N TRP A 48 -0.31 6.12 -2.21
CA TRP A 48 -0.88 7.46 -2.13
C TRP A 48 -2.12 7.55 -1.23
N HIS A 49 -2.60 6.43 -0.69
CA HIS A 49 -3.64 6.40 0.34
C HIS A 49 -3.04 6.78 1.70
N GLY A 50 -2.94 8.06 1.97
CA GLY A 50 -2.36 8.59 3.19
C GLY A 50 -2.57 10.08 3.31
N ILE A 51 -2.10 10.65 4.40
CA ILE A 51 -2.16 12.10 4.62
C ILE A 51 -1.07 12.82 3.80
N THR A 52 -1.29 14.10 3.55
CA THR A 52 -0.38 14.93 2.73
C THR A 52 1.04 14.97 3.28
N ASP A 53 1.20 14.99 4.60
CA ASP A 53 2.51 15.02 5.25
C ASP A 53 3.33 13.73 5.02
N HIS A 54 2.66 12.63 4.74
CA HIS A 54 3.28 11.33 4.45
C HIS A 54 3.21 10.96 2.97
N ARG A 55 2.96 11.93 2.10
CA ARG A 55 2.88 11.66 0.66
C ARG A 55 4.18 11.07 0.13
N PRO A 56 4.10 10.10 -0.77
CA PRO A 56 5.28 9.58 -1.45
C PRO A 56 6.01 10.67 -2.24
N ILE A 57 7.32 10.54 -2.33
CA ILE A 57 8.18 11.46 -3.06
C ILE A 57 9.01 10.69 -4.09
N GLY A 58 9.41 11.39 -5.14
CA GLY A 58 10.26 10.84 -6.19
C GLY A 58 9.50 10.29 -7.40
N SER A 59 10.23 10.15 -8.50
CA SER A 59 9.68 9.77 -9.81
C SER A 59 9.06 8.37 -9.80
N ILE A 60 9.72 7.40 -9.15
CA ILE A 60 9.22 6.03 -9.06
C ILE A 60 7.88 5.98 -8.32
N MET A 61 7.75 6.72 -7.23
CA MET A 61 6.51 6.75 -6.48
C MET A 61 5.37 7.42 -7.26
N ARG A 62 5.65 8.42 -8.10
CA ARG A 62 4.65 8.99 -9.00
C ARG A 62 4.14 7.98 -10.04
N VAL A 63 5.04 7.19 -10.62
CA VAL A 63 4.65 6.11 -11.56
C VAL A 63 3.80 5.05 -10.85
N ARG A 64 4.13 4.70 -9.61
CA ARG A 64 3.38 3.74 -8.82
C ARG A 64 1.93 4.15 -8.59
N LYS A 65 1.63 5.44 -8.48
CA LYS A 65 0.25 5.92 -8.35
C LYS A 65 -0.62 5.38 -9.48
N VAL A 66 -0.21 5.62 -10.72
CA VAL A 66 -0.95 5.18 -11.91
C VAL A 66 -0.93 3.65 -12.04
N ALA A 67 0.22 3.02 -11.79
CA ALA A 67 0.37 1.57 -11.92
C ALA A 67 -0.56 0.80 -10.97
N TYR A 68 -0.66 1.21 -9.71
CA TYR A 68 -1.56 0.58 -8.73
C TYR A 68 -3.04 0.80 -9.07
N GLU A 69 -3.41 2.00 -9.50
CA GLU A 69 -4.78 2.30 -9.93
C GLU A 69 -5.20 1.42 -11.11
N GLN A 70 -4.37 1.31 -12.14
CA GLN A 70 -4.65 0.49 -13.31
C GLN A 70 -4.68 -1.00 -12.98
N SER A 71 -3.78 -1.47 -12.14
CA SER A 71 -3.74 -2.86 -11.68
C SER A 71 -5.01 -3.22 -10.88
N ALA A 72 -5.44 -2.35 -9.97
CA ALA A 72 -6.66 -2.56 -9.20
C ALA A 72 -7.89 -2.63 -10.09
N LYS A 73 -8.01 -1.70 -11.04
CA LYS A 73 -9.09 -1.68 -12.02
C LYS A 73 -9.12 -2.96 -12.86
N PHE A 74 -7.97 -3.37 -13.38
CA PHE A 74 -7.85 -4.61 -14.16
C PHE A 74 -8.30 -5.83 -13.35
N ARG A 75 -7.88 -5.96 -12.09
CA ARG A 75 -8.31 -7.07 -11.22
C ARG A 75 -9.81 -7.05 -10.96
N ALA A 76 -10.37 -5.88 -10.67
CA ALA A 76 -11.80 -5.73 -10.45
C ALA A 76 -12.62 -6.17 -11.68
N ASP A 77 -12.21 -5.74 -12.87
CA ASP A 77 -12.86 -6.11 -14.13
C ASP A 77 -12.75 -7.61 -14.40
N ARG A 78 -11.57 -8.20 -14.17
CA ARG A 78 -11.33 -9.65 -14.41
C ARG A 78 -12.06 -10.53 -13.41
N ASN A 79 -12.15 -10.12 -12.16
CA ASN A 79 -12.79 -10.88 -11.09
C ASN A 79 -14.30 -10.60 -11.00
N GLY A 80 -14.82 -9.66 -11.78
CA GLY A 80 -16.22 -9.24 -11.71
C GLY A 80 -16.57 -8.63 -10.34
N GLN A 81 -15.61 -8.05 -9.65
CA GLN A 81 -15.77 -7.49 -8.31
C GLN A 81 -15.66 -5.98 -8.32
N ARG A 82 -16.39 -5.35 -7.42
CA ARG A 82 -16.28 -3.92 -7.17
C ARG A 82 -15.26 -3.68 -6.05
N MET A 83 -14.30 -2.79 -6.30
CA MET A 83 -13.43 -2.30 -5.25
C MET A 83 -14.20 -1.45 -4.25
N LEU A 84 -14.05 -1.76 -2.97
CA LEU A 84 -14.71 -1.08 -1.87
C LEU A 84 -13.68 -0.47 -0.94
N GLU A 85 -13.91 0.79 -0.55
CA GLU A 85 -13.15 1.41 0.53
C GLU A 85 -13.77 0.99 1.88
N PRO A 86 -13.01 0.40 2.79
CA PRO A 86 -13.52 0.04 4.10
C PRO A 86 -13.72 1.29 4.97
N GLU A 87 -14.86 1.38 5.63
CA GLU A 87 -15.13 2.45 6.60
C GLU A 87 -14.52 2.13 7.98
N SER A 88 -14.33 0.87 8.29
CA SER A 88 -13.73 0.41 9.55
C SER A 88 -13.15 -1.00 9.39
N LEU A 89 -12.28 -1.38 10.33
CA LEU A 89 -11.72 -2.74 10.40
C LEU A 89 -12.64 -3.73 11.14
N ASP A 90 -13.72 -3.25 11.74
CA ASP A 90 -14.61 -4.07 12.60
C ASP A 90 -15.45 -5.07 11.80
N HIS A 91 -15.56 -4.86 10.49
CA HIS A 91 -16.36 -5.69 9.58
C HIS A 91 -15.54 -6.64 8.72
N LEU A 92 -14.25 -6.82 9.02
CA LEU A 92 -13.45 -7.81 8.31
C LEU A 92 -13.89 -9.22 8.70
N PRO A 93 -14.09 -10.12 7.74
CA PRO A 93 -14.46 -11.50 8.02
C PRO A 93 -13.36 -12.25 8.77
N ALA A 94 -13.76 -13.24 9.49
CA ALA A 94 -12.82 -14.12 10.20
C ALA A 94 -12.00 -15.00 9.22
#